data_dd8ba28c4e1e6721b632831a723f0df4
#
_entry.id   dd8ba28c4e1e6721b632831a723f0df4
#
_cell.length_a   1.000
_cell.length_b   1.000
_cell.length_c   1.000
_cell.angle_alpha   90.00
_cell.angle_beta   90.00
_cell.angle_gamma   90.00
#
_symmetry.space_group_name_H-M   'P 1'
#
loop_
_entity.id
_entity.type
_entity.pdbx_description
1 polymer ?
#
loop_
_entity_poly.entity_id
_entity_poly.type
_entity_poly.pdbx_seq_one_letter_code
_entity_poly.pdbx_strand_id
1 'polypeptide(L)' 'MRFLVDECTGPSVARWLREQGYDVFSVYEQARGLDDASVMALAVREGRILITSDKEFGTRVVRDRQPHRGILLLRLRE' A
#
# COMPACT_ATOMS: atom_id res chain seq x y z
N MET A 1 -11.41 6.32 6.19
CA MET A 1 -10.57 5.94 5.05
C MET A 1 -9.62 4.83 5.47
N ARG A 2 -9.46 3.84 4.63
CA ARG A 2 -8.64 2.66 4.96
C ARG A 2 -7.46 2.57 4.01
N PHE A 3 -6.30 2.25 4.56
CA PHE A 3 -5.06 2.20 3.80
C PHE A 3 -4.38 0.85 3.92
N LEU A 4 -3.64 0.48 2.88
CA LEU A 4 -2.67 -0.60 2.92
C LEU A 4 -1.32 -0.02 2.55
N VAL A 5 -0.34 -0.12 3.44
CA VAL A 5 1.01 0.39 3.22
C VAL A 5 1.91 -0.77 2.81
N ASP A 6 2.48 -0.67 1.60
CA ASP A 6 3.34 -1.70 1.04
C ASP A 6 4.63 -1.85 1.85
N GLU A 7 5.22 -3.03 1.78
CA GLU A 7 6.40 -3.37 2.57
C GLU A 7 7.58 -2.43 2.31
N CYS A 8 7.81 -2.05 1.05
CA CYS A 8 8.93 -1.19 0.67
C CYS A 8 8.85 0.21 1.28
N THR A 9 7.68 0.63 1.70
CA THR A 9 7.47 1.95 2.32
C THR A 9 7.91 1.97 3.78
N GLY A 10 7.99 0.80 4.41
CA GLY A 10 8.43 0.68 5.79
C GLY A 10 7.34 0.99 6.81
N PRO A 11 7.66 0.87 8.11
CA PRO A 11 6.64 0.98 9.16
C PRO A 11 6.31 2.41 9.59
N SER A 12 7.15 3.40 9.30
CA SER A 12 6.94 4.75 9.81
C SER A 12 5.72 5.44 9.22
N VAL A 13 5.43 5.22 7.94
CA VAL A 13 4.25 5.78 7.28
C VAL A 13 2.98 5.19 7.88
N ALA A 14 2.96 3.87 8.08
CA ALA A 14 1.82 3.19 8.69
C ALA A 14 1.56 3.72 10.10
N ARG A 15 2.62 3.89 10.90
CA ARG A 15 2.51 4.40 12.25
C ARG A 15 1.93 5.81 12.25
N TRP A 16 2.44 6.67 11.38
CA TRP A 16 1.96 8.05 11.29
C TRP A 16 0.48 8.10 10.93
N LEU A 17 0.05 7.28 9.96
CA LEU A 17 -1.35 7.24 9.56
C LEU A 17 -2.26 6.76 10.69
N ARG A 18 -1.82 5.78 11.46
CA ARG A 18 -2.58 5.31 12.62
C ARG A 18 -2.72 6.39 13.67
N GLU A 19 -1.68 7.19 13.89
CA GLU A 19 -1.72 8.31 14.81
C GLU A 19 -2.74 9.36 14.37
N GLN A 20 -3.02 9.46 13.08
CA GLN A 20 -4.05 10.35 12.53
C GLN A 20 -5.46 9.74 12.61
N GLY A 21 -5.59 8.52 13.12
CA GLY A 21 -6.89 7.88 13.31
C GLY A 21 -7.35 7.01 12.14
N TYR A 22 -6.51 6.75 11.15
CA TYR A 22 -6.88 5.91 10.01
C TYR A 22 -6.72 4.43 10.29
N ASP A 23 -7.53 3.63 9.61
CA ASP A 23 -7.41 2.17 9.62
C ASP A 23 -6.32 1.78 8.63
N VAL A 24 -5.23 1.19 9.11
CA VAL A 24 -4.05 0.91 8.29
C VAL A 24 -3.63 -0.55 8.45
N PHE A 25 -3.47 -1.23 7.31
CA PHE A 25 -2.80 -2.53 7.24
C PHE A 25 -1.38 -2.29 6.73
N SER A 26 -0.37 -2.69 7.51
CA SER A 26 1.02 -2.57 7.11
C SER A 26 1.55 -3.94 6.68
N VAL A 27 1.93 -4.06 5.41
CA VAL A 27 2.54 -5.30 4.91
C VAL A 27 3.85 -5.57 5.65
N TYR A 28 4.64 -4.54 5.90
CA TYR A 28 5.89 -4.68 6.64
C TYR A 28 5.69 -5.32 8.02
N GLU A 29 4.66 -4.89 8.75
CA GLU A 29 4.41 -5.36 10.11
C GLU A 29 3.64 -6.68 10.17
N GLN A 30 2.67 -6.87 9.26
CA GLN A 30 1.66 -7.92 9.39
C GLN A 30 1.77 -9.04 8.35
N ALA A 31 2.41 -8.80 7.20
CA ALA A 31 2.45 -9.77 6.11
C ALA A 31 3.72 -9.64 5.27
N ARG A 32 4.85 -9.47 5.92
CA ARG A 32 6.14 -9.29 5.26
C ARG A 32 6.41 -10.43 4.28
N GLY A 33 6.84 -10.08 3.07
CA GLY A 33 7.11 -11.07 2.02
C GLY A 33 5.92 -11.36 1.11
N LEU A 34 4.77 -10.75 1.36
CA LEU A 34 3.59 -10.93 0.51
C LEU A 34 3.88 -10.39 -0.89
N ASP A 35 3.55 -11.16 -1.94
CA ASP A 35 3.80 -10.72 -3.31
C ASP A 35 2.82 -9.63 -3.77
N ASP A 36 3.17 -8.95 -4.87
CA ASP A 36 2.40 -7.81 -5.35
C ASP A 36 0.95 -8.16 -5.70
N ALA A 37 0.73 -9.33 -6.31
CA ALA A 37 -0.62 -9.76 -6.67
C ALA A 37 -1.48 -9.98 -5.43
N SER A 38 -0.90 -10.56 -4.38
CA SER A 38 -1.58 -10.79 -3.12
C SER A 38 -1.85 -9.47 -2.38
N VAL A 39 -0.90 -8.52 -2.45
CA VAL A 39 -1.08 -7.19 -1.88
C VAL A 39 -2.28 -6.49 -2.52
N MET A 40 -2.37 -6.52 -3.86
CA MET A 40 -3.48 -5.90 -4.57
C MET A 40 -4.81 -6.57 -4.26
N ALA A 41 -4.84 -7.90 -4.21
CA ALA A 41 -6.06 -8.63 -3.88
C ALA A 41 -6.57 -8.27 -2.48
N LEU A 42 -5.65 -8.14 -1.53
CA LEU A 42 -5.98 -7.75 -0.17
C LEU A 42 -6.54 -6.32 -0.12
N ALA A 43 -5.88 -5.39 -0.82
CA ALA A 43 -6.33 -4.00 -0.86
C ALA A 43 -7.74 -3.88 -1.42
N VAL A 44 -8.03 -4.57 -2.52
CA VAL A 44 -9.35 -4.55 -3.14
C VAL A 44 -10.40 -5.18 -2.22
N ARG A 45 -10.09 -6.35 -1.68
CA ARG A 45 -11.02 -7.08 -0.82
C ARG A 45 -11.41 -6.28 0.41
N GLU A 46 -10.47 -5.54 0.97
CA GLU A 46 -10.70 -4.77 2.19
C GLU A 46 -11.04 -3.30 1.95
N GLY A 47 -11.16 -2.90 0.69
CA GLY A 47 -11.47 -1.51 0.36
C GLY A 47 -10.41 -0.53 0.79
N ARG A 48 -9.13 -0.90 0.68
CA ARG A 48 -8.00 -0.08 1.12
C ARG A 48 -7.34 0.64 -0.02
N ILE A 49 -6.91 1.87 0.23
CA ILE A 49 -6.06 2.63 -0.70
C ILE A 49 -4.63 2.13 -0.51
N LEU A 50 -3.99 1.74 -1.61
CA LEU A 50 -2.60 1.27 -1.58
C LEU A 50 -1.66 2.46 -1.50
N ILE A 51 -0.71 2.41 -0.55
CA ILE A 51 0.38 3.37 -0.46
C ILE A 51 1.68 2.61 -0.71
N THR A 52 2.42 2.98 -1.74
CA THR A 52 3.69 2.34 -2.08
C THR A 52 4.71 3.37 -2.52
N SER A 53 5.98 3.10 -2.22
CA SER A 53 7.10 3.88 -2.74
C SER A 53 7.73 3.24 -3.98
N ASP A 54 7.24 2.07 -4.39
CA ASP A 54 7.72 1.36 -5.58
C ASP A 54 6.98 1.87 -6.81
N LYS A 55 7.67 2.71 -7.58
CA LYS A 55 7.11 3.28 -8.80
C LYS A 55 6.71 2.21 -9.82
N GLU A 56 7.48 1.15 -9.93
CA GLU A 56 7.20 0.09 -10.88
C GLU A 56 5.93 -0.67 -10.54
N PHE A 57 5.71 -0.93 -9.26
CA PHE A 57 4.48 -1.57 -8.79
C PHE A 57 3.27 -0.71 -9.13
N GLY A 58 3.30 0.57 -8.75
CA GLY A 58 2.19 1.48 -9.05
C GLY A 58 1.90 1.61 -10.53
N THR A 59 2.97 1.78 -11.34
CA THR A 59 2.85 1.89 -12.80
C THR A 59 2.24 0.63 -13.40
N ARG A 60 2.69 -0.54 -12.96
CA ARG A 60 2.22 -1.83 -13.46
C ARG A 60 0.74 -2.04 -13.18
N VAL A 61 0.28 -1.68 -11.99
CA VAL A 61 -1.13 -1.80 -11.63
C VAL A 61 -2.02 -0.95 -12.54
N VAL A 62 -1.61 0.29 -12.80
CA VAL A 62 -2.36 1.19 -13.67
C VAL A 62 -2.31 0.72 -15.13
N ARG A 63 -1.10 0.36 -15.61
CA ARG A 63 -0.90 -0.10 -16.99
C ARG A 63 -1.72 -1.35 -17.31
N ASP A 64 -1.75 -2.30 -16.38
CA ASP A 64 -2.42 -3.59 -16.57
C ASP A 64 -3.90 -3.52 -16.19
N ARG A 65 -4.38 -2.33 -15.83
CA ARG A 65 -5.77 -2.09 -15.44
C ARG A 65 -6.26 -3.03 -14.33
N GLN A 66 -5.38 -3.34 -13.39
CA GLN A 66 -5.73 -4.17 -12.26
C GLN A 66 -6.73 -3.44 -11.36
N PRO A 67 -7.70 -4.16 -10.78
CA PRO A 67 -8.63 -3.52 -9.84
C PRO A 67 -7.89 -2.90 -8.66
N HIS A 68 -8.30 -1.71 -8.25
CA HIS A 68 -7.77 -1.07 -7.04
C HIS A 68 -8.79 -0.07 -6.47
N ARG A 69 -8.58 0.32 -5.24
CA ARG A 69 -9.43 1.31 -4.54
C ARG A 69 -8.73 2.65 -4.40
N GLY A 70 -7.68 2.85 -5.13
CA GLY A 70 -6.84 4.04 -5.10
C GLY A 70 -5.40 3.68 -4.82
N ILE A 71 -4.48 4.45 -5.40
CA ILE A 71 -3.05 4.22 -5.25
C ILE A 71 -2.38 5.56 -4.98
N LEU A 72 -1.59 5.62 -3.90
CA LEU A 72 -0.72 6.74 -3.61
C LEU A 72 0.72 6.29 -3.78
N LEU A 73 1.45 6.95 -4.67
CA LEU A 73 2.86 6.70 -4.86
C LEU A 73 3.65 7.72 -4.05
N LEU A 74 4.38 7.24 -3.05
CA LEU A 74 5.23 8.10 -2.24
C LEU A 74 6.60 8.21 -2.86
N ARG A 75 7.07 9.44 -3.03
CA ARG A 75 8.44 9.70 -3.44
C ARG A 75 9.19 10.24 -2.24
N LEU A 76 10.10 9.41 -1.72
CA LEU A 76 10.94 9.82 -0.62
C LEU A 76 12.20 10.46 -1.20
N ARG A 77 12.44 11.71 -0.83
CA ARG A 77 13.68 12.37 -1.19
C ARG A 77 14.68 12.20 -0.06
N GLU A 78 15.85 11.79 -0.43
CA GLU A 78 16.98 11.74 0.49
C GLU A 78 17.64 13.11 0.61
#